data_e94e044ca42eb0ca0f6ae22116a728d8
#
_entry.id   e94e044ca42eb0ca0f6ae22116a728d8
#
_cell.length_a   1.000
_cell.length_b   1.000
_cell.length_c   1.000
_cell.angle_alpha   90.00
_cell.angle_beta   90.00
_cell.angle_gamma   90.00
#
_symmetry.space_group_name_H-M   'P 1'
#
loop_
_entity.id
_entity.type
_entity.pdbx_description
1 polymer ?
#
loop_
_entity_poly.entity_id
_entity_poly.type
_entity_poly.pdbx_seq_one_letter_code
_entity_poly.pdbx_strand_id
1 'polypeptide(L)'
;MPFAVLAAAFMLAVIMPAAAQTRQHDSDSLLRAVRERDQKLRMDVMNYYAKGQVDSVMLAAEQLEQTDVENQRIVFGLLDAGGWPEGLSDEANSAIFLVIDHAEVEVQKRYYRDVVKAARRGYIGRSSQVTLRDRILMYENKRQKYGTQTVSFSRGDSTACYVWPVARPQSLDRRRSRVGLPTMDEYVKMVGEGFDFDVVWDKTIDVEALNRMRGGQTVAEEE
;
A
#
# COMPACT_ATOMS: atom_id res chain seq x y z
N MET A 1 -17.70 -10.17 58.51
CA MET A 1 -16.56 -10.89 57.92
C MET A 1 -16.96 -11.22 56.50
N PRO A 2 -16.56 -10.49 55.45
CA PRO A 2 -16.77 -10.89 54.06
C PRO A 2 -15.53 -11.66 53.54
N PHE A 3 -15.75 -12.85 53.01
CA PHE A 3 -14.76 -13.64 52.35
C PHE A 3 -14.39 -13.04 50.98
N ALA A 4 -13.14 -12.63 50.84
CA ALA A 4 -12.58 -12.22 49.55
C ALA A 4 -12.21 -13.48 48.77
N VAL A 5 -12.89 -13.75 47.66
CA VAL A 5 -12.52 -14.76 46.68
C VAL A 5 -11.47 -14.18 45.76
N LEU A 6 -10.21 -14.59 45.92
CA LEU A 6 -9.13 -14.30 44.99
C LEU A 6 -9.32 -15.17 43.73
N ALA A 7 -9.75 -14.61 42.62
CA ALA A 7 -9.74 -15.29 41.33
C ALA A 7 -8.31 -15.22 40.77
N ALA A 8 -7.55 -16.32 40.88
CA ALA A 8 -6.28 -16.47 40.18
C ALA A 8 -6.54 -16.77 38.69
N ALA A 9 -6.31 -15.74 37.82
CA ALA A 9 -6.30 -15.92 36.37
C ALA A 9 -5.05 -16.72 35.99
N PHE A 10 -5.19 -18.02 35.72
CA PHE A 10 -4.16 -18.82 35.07
C PHE A 10 -4.00 -18.40 33.62
N MET A 11 -2.98 -17.60 33.29
CA MET A 11 -2.52 -17.41 31.92
C MET A 11 -1.90 -18.74 31.45
N LEU A 12 -2.63 -19.50 30.64
CA LEU A 12 -2.06 -20.62 29.89
C LEU A 12 -1.12 -20.03 28.82
N ALA A 13 0.16 -19.99 29.11
CA ALA A 13 1.18 -19.74 28.09
C ALA A 13 1.20 -20.97 27.16
N VAL A 14 0.68 -20.83 25.95
CA VAL A 14 0.81 -21.86 24.91
C VAL A 14 2.28 -21.90 24.50
N ILE A 15 3.02 -22.88 25.04
CA ILE A 15 4.43 -23.14 24.68
C ILE A 15 4.42 -23.78 23.29
N MET A 16 4.77 -22.99 22.27
CA MET A 16 4.96 -23.53 20.92
C MET A 16 6.14 -24.50 20.86
N PRO A 17 6.04 -25.63 20.11
CA PRO A 17 7.17 -26.54 19.96
C PRO A 17 8.36 -25.85 19.28
N ALA A 18 9.58 -26.17 19.69
CA ALA A 18 10.82 -25.52 19.21
C ALA A 18 10.94 -25.46 17.68
N ALA A 19 10.53 -26.51 16.97
CA ALA A 19 10.50 -26.55 15.51
C ALA A 19 9.52 -25.54 14.86
N ALA A 20 8.44 -25.15 15.55
CA ALA A 20 7.51 -24.13 15.10
C ALA A 20 8.09 -22.73 15.32
N GLN A 21 8.77 -22.51 16.44
CA GLN A 21 9.48 -21.27 16.75
C GLN A 21 10.61 -21.00 15.75
N THR A 22 11.39 -22.02 15.40
CA THR A 22 12.48 -21.92 14.40
C THR A 22 11.90 -21.54 13.04
N ARG A 23 10.86 -22.22 12.55
CA ARG A 23 10.22 -21.90 11.27
C ARG A 23 9.62 -20.50 11.24
N GLN A 24 9.03 -20.04 12.33
CA GLN A 24 8.50 -18.69 12.46
C GLN A 24 9.61 -17.65 12.41
N HIS A 25 10.72 -17.87 13.11
CA HIS A 25 11.90 -16.99 13.10
C HIS A 25 12.51 -16.91 11.70
N ASP A 26 12.63 -18.03 10.99
CA ASP A 26 13.14 -18.08 9.61
C ASP A 26 12.22 -17.31 8.65
N SER A 27 10.91 -17.46 8.79
CA SER A 27 9.94 -16.71 7.97
C SER A 27 9.97 -15.21 8.25
N ASP A 28 10.08 -14.80 9.51
CA ASP A 28 10.18 -13.41 9.91
C ASP A 28 11.43 -12.74 9.32
N SER A 29 12.58 -13.40 9.49
CA SER A 29 13.86 -12.92 8.95
C SER A 29 13.84 -12.80 7.43
N LEU A 30 13.30 -13.79 6.73
CA LEU A 30 13.14 -13.79 5.27
C LEU A 30 12.26 -12.62 4.79
N LEU A 31 11.12 -12.40 5.43
CA LEU A 31 10.19 -11.33 5.07
C LEU A 31 10.76 -9.94 5.34
N ARG A 32 11.51 -9.76 6.42
CA ARG A 32 12.24 -8.51 6.68
C ARG A 32 13.25 -8.20 5.59
N ALA A 33 13.99 -9.21 5.11
CA ALA A 33 14.91 -9.05 3.99
C ALA A 33 14.16 -8.72 2.67
N VAL A 34 12.97 -9.31 2.43
CA VAL A 34 12.08 -8.93 1.33
C VAL A 34 11.72 -7.44 1.39
N ARG A 35 11.28 -6.96 2.56
CA ARG A 35 10.93 -5.55 2.75
C ARG A 35 12.11 -4.61 2.51
N GLU A 36 13.28 -4.95 3.03
CA GLU A 36 14.48 -4.13 2.90
C GLU A 36 14.87 -3.96 1.42
N ARG A 37 14.90 -5.06 0.66
CA ARG A 37 15.21 -5.04 -0.79
C ARG A 37 14.19 -4.20 -1.57
N ASP A 38 12.89 -4.44 -1.33
CA ASP A 38 11.80 -3.74 -2.00
C ASP A 38 11.89 -2.23 -1.78
N GLN A 39 11.99 -1.81 -0.53
CA GLN A 39 11.99 -0.39 -0.19
C GLN A 39 13.29 0.32 -0.65
N LYS A 40 14.45 -0.35 -0.55
CA LYS A 40 15.71 0.23 -1.00
C LYS A 40 15.68 0.55 -2.49
N LEU A 41 15.27 -0.39 -3.34
CA LEU A 41 15.22 -0.18 -4.79
C LEU A 41 14.21 0.90 -5.19
N ARG A 42 13.05 0.96 -4.54
CA ARG A 42 12.06 2.03 -4.79
C ARG A 42 12.62 3.41 -4.41
N MET A 43 13.32 3.50 -3.29
CA MET A 43 14.02 4.73 -2.89
C MET A 43 15.12 5.11 -3.88
N ASP A 44 15.89 4.14 -4.38
CA ASP A 44 16.95 4.39 -5.37
C ASP A 44 16.34 4.95 -6.67
N VAL A 45 15.24 4.37 -7.19
CA VAL A 45 14.50 4.89 -8.36
C VAL A 45 14.06 6.34 -8.14
N MET A 46 13.43 6.63 -6.99
CA MET A 46 12.97 7.98 -6.68
C MET A 46 14.13 8.98 -6.56
N ASN A 47 15.23 8.59 -5.92
CA ASN A 47 16.43 9.43 -5.76
C ASN A 47 17.11 9.74 -7.11
N TYR A 48 17.21 8.76 -8.01
CA TYR A 48 17.76 8.96 -9.35
C TYR A 48 16.85 9.84 -10.19
N TYR A 49 15.53 9.62 -10.12
CA TYR A 49 14.55 10.46 -10.79
C TYR A 49 14.63 11.92 -10.35
N ALA A 50 14.66 12.18 -9.04
CA ALA A 50 14.79 13.52 -8.49
C ALA A 50 16.10 14.25 -8.90
N LYS A 51 17.15 13.49 -9.24
CA LYS A 51 18.43 14.02 -9.73
C LYS A 51 18.52 14.10 -11.26
N GLY A 52 17.47 13.74 -12.00
CA GLY A 52 17.48 13.69 -13.46
C GLY A 52 18.42 12.64 -14.07
N GLN A 53 18.79 11.59 -13.33
CA GLN A 53 19.72 10.56 -13.75
C GLN A 53 19.00 9.44 -14.50
N VAL A 54 18.59 9.71 -15.74
CA VAL A 54 17.71 8.83 -16.54
C VAL A 54 18.25 7.40 -16.66
N ASP A 55 19.52 7.21 -17.00
CA ASP A 55 20.12 5.88 -17.17
C ASP A 55 20.08 5.08 -15.86
N SER A 56 20.31 5.76 -14.72
CA SER A 56 20.26 5.13 -13.38
C SER A 56 18.82 4.76 -13.01
N VAL A 57 17.83 5.59 -13.39
CA VAL A 57 16.41 5.26 -13.21
C VAL A 57 16.05 4.00 -13.98
N MET A 58 16.44 3.90 -15.25
CA MET A 58 16.14 2.73 -16.09
C MET A 58 16.75 1.45 -15.53
N LEU A 59 18.03 1.48 -15.13
CA LEU A 59 18.71 0.34 -14.51
C LEU A 59 18.07 -0.08 -13.19
N ALA A 60 17.77 0.89 -12.32
CA ALA A 60 17.12 0.60 -11.03
C ALA A 60 15.69 0.09 -11.20
N ALA A 61 14.94 0.56 -12.20
CA ALA A 61 13.60 0.08 -12.51
C ALA A 61 13.64 -1.39 -13.02
N GLU A 62 14.59 -1.75 -13.86
CA GLU A 62 14.78 -3.14 -14.31
C GLU A 62 15.12 -4.08 -13.14
N GLN A 63 16.01 -3.65 -12.24
CA GLN A 63 16.34 -4.41 -11.03
C GLN A 63 15.12 -4.54 -10.10
N LEU A 64 14.30 -3.50 -10.00
CA LEU A 64 13.09 -3.50 -9.20
C LEU A 64 12.08 -4.52 -9.75
N GLU A 65 11.86 -4.57 -11.08
CA GLU A 65 10.97 -5.54 -11.72
C GLU A 65 11.38 -6.99 -11.42
N GLN A 66 12.68 -7.30 -11.57
CA GLN A 66 13.22 -8.62 -11.24
C GLN A 66 13.03 -8.96 -9.76
N THR A 67 13.26 -7.99 -8.87
CA THR A 67 13.09 -8.15 -7.43
C THR A 67 11.62 -8.33 -7.05
N ASP A 68 10.71 -7.61 -7.70
CA ASP A 68 9.26 -7.76 -7.48
C ASP A 68 8.80 -9.18 -7.82
N VAL A 69 9.28 -9.78 -8.91
CA VAL A 69 8.97 -11.18 -9.26
C VAL A 69 9.46 -12.15 -8.17
N GLU A 70 10.69 -11.99 -7.69
CA GLU A 70 11.23 -12.85 -6.63
C GLU A 70 10.48 -12.66 -5.30
N ASN A 71 10.23 -11.42 -4.90
CA ASN A 71 9.48 -11.09 -3.68
C ASN A 71 8.06 -11.67 -3.73
N GLN A 72 7.38 -11.57 -4.88
CA GLN A 72 6.07 -12.17 -5.10
C GLN A 72 6.10 -13.69 -4.97
N ARG A 73 7.10 -14.36 -5.55
CA ARG A 73 7.26 -15.81 -5.43
C ARG A 73 7.38 -16.25 -3.96
N ILE A 74 8.16 -15.53 -3.16
CA ILE A 74 8.35 -15.81 -1.72
C ILE A 74 7.03 -15.58 -0.96
N VAL A 75 6.45 -14.40 -1.08
CA VAL A 75 5.28 -13.99 -0.28
C VAL A 75 4.05 -14.78 -0.68
N PHE A 76 3.79 -14.96 -1.98
CA PHE A 76 2.60 -15.71 -2.43
C PHE A 76 2.75 -17.20 -2.16
N GLY A 77 3.97 -17.74 -2.21
CA GLY A 77 4.23 -19.12 -1.78
C GLY A 77 3.88 -19.34 -0.31
N LEU A 78 4.19 -18.40 0.58
CA LEU A 78 3.79 -18.47 2.00
C LEU A 78 2.27 -18.34 2.17
N LEU A 79 1.65 -17.40 1.50
CA LEU A 79 0.20 -17.16 1.60
C LEU A 79 -0.62 -18.32 1.06
N ASP A 80 -0.22 -18.91 -0.05
CA ASP A 80 -0.91 -20.04 -0.68
C ASP A 80 -0.73 -21.34 0.11
N ALA A 81 0.39 -21.52 0.81
CA ALA A 81 0.64 -22.70 1.62
C ALA A 81 -0.12 -22.72 2.95
N GLY A 82 -0.36 -21.55 3.58
CA GLY A 82 -0.94 -21.52 4.93
C GLY A 82 -1.68 -20.23 5.29
N GLY A 83 -1.86 -19.34 4.36
CA GLY A 83 -2.42 -18.00 4.61
C GLY A 83 -1.41 -17.07 5.27
N TRP A 84 -1.88 -15.97 5.83
CA TRP A 84 -1.03 -14.98 6.51
C TRP A 84 -0.43 -15.58 7.78
N PRO A 85 0.92 -15.68 7.91
CA PRO A 85 1.55 -16.29 9.07
C PRO A 85 1.28 -15.50 10.36
N GLU A 86 1.18 -16.20 11.48
CA GLU A 86 0.98 -15.58 12.78
C GLU A 86 2.33 -15.31 13.48
N GLY A 87 2.35 -14.35 14.41
CA GLY A 87 3.51 -14.04 15.25
C GLY A 87 4.69 -13.39 14.54
N LEU A 88 4.45 -12.80 13.37
CA LEU A 88 5.46 -12.02 12.64
C LEU A 88 5.66 -10.63 13.28
N SER A 89 6.86 -10.07 13.11
CA SER A 89 7.14 -8.66 13.41
C SER A 89 6.32 -7.71 12.53
N ASP A 90 6.25 -6.44 12.92
CA ASP A 90 5.58 -5.41 12.12
C ASP A 90 6.25 -5.22 10.75
N GLU A 91 7.58 -5.33 10.68
CA GLU A 91 8.35 -5.26 9.44
C GLU A 91 8.03 -6.42 8.50
N ALA A 92 7.92 -7.65 9.03
CA ALA A 92 7.59 -8.83 8.24
C ALA A 92 6.12 -8.78 7.74
N ASN A 93 5.20 -8.35 8.59
CA ASN A 93 3.81 -8.10 8.20
C ASN A 93 3.70 -7.00 7.13
N SER A 94 4.49 -5.93 7.27
CA SER A 94 4.59 -4.85 6.27
C SER A 94 5.13 -5.36 4.93
N ALA A 95 6.11 -6.29 4.94
CA ALA A 95 6.63 -6.90 3.71
C ALA A 95 5.55 -7.60 2.92
N ILE A 96 4.74 -8.44 3.56
CA ILE A 96 3.63 -9.14 2.90
C ILE A 96 2.66 -8.14 2.27
N PHE A 97 2.28 -7.10 3.03
CA PHE A 97 1.38 -6.07 2.52
C PHE A 97 1.97 -5.34 1.31
N LEU A 98 3.21 -4.87 1.39
CA LEU A 98 3.87 -4.11 0.32
C LEU A 98 3.98 -4.92 -0.98
N VAL A 99 4.36 -6.20 -0.90
CA VAL A 99 4.45 -7.08 -2.07
C VAL A 99 3.07 -7.27 -2.73
N ILE A 100 2.00 -7.38 -1.95
CA ILE A 100 0.63 -7.42 -2.50
C ILE A 100 0.25 -6.07 -3.13
N ASP A 101 0.55 -4.96 -2.45
CA ASP A 101 0.20 -3.60 -2.91
C ASP A 101 0.94 -3.21 -4.20
N HIS A 102 2.14 -3.74 -4.41
CA HIS A 102 2.93 -3.48 -5.61
C HIS A 102 2.67 -4.48 -6.78
N ALA A 103 1.90 -5.52 -6.53
CA ALA A 103 1.57 -6.51 -7.57
C ALA A 103 0.50 -5.98 -8.54
N GLU A 104 0.30 -6.71 -9.64
CA GLU A 104 -0.77 -6.44 -10.60
C GLU A 104 -2.16 -6.50 -9.95
N VAL A 105 -3.11 -5.73 -10.48
CA VAL A 105 -4.45 -5.55 -9.88
C VAL A 105 -5.20 -6.88 -9.67
N GLU A 106 -5.05 -7.85 -10.55
CA GLU A 106 -5.71 -9.15 -10.40
C GLU A 106 -5.12 -9.94 -9.21
N VAL A 107 -3.82 -9.80 -8.97
CA VAL A 107 -3.15 -10.38 -7.80
C VAL A 107 -3.57 -9.66 -6.52
N GLN A 108 -3.62 -8.32 -6.55
CA GLN A 108 -4.15 -7.53 -5.43
C GLN A 108 -5.56 -7.98 -5.04
N LYS A 109 -6.46 -8.18 -6.01
CA LYS A 109 -7.83 -8.67 -5.80
C LYS A 109 -7.85 -10.08 -5.22
N ARG A 110 -6.97 -10.98 -5.69
CA ARG A 110 -6.83 -12.35 -5.19
C ARG A 110 -6.56 -12.36 -3.68
N TYR A 111 -5.56 -11.58 -3.23
CA TYR A 111 -5.12 -11.55 -1.83
C TYR A 111 -5.85 -10.51 -0.96
N TYR A 112 -6.76 -9.70 -1.52
CA TYR A 112 -7.44 -8.65 -0.75
C TYR A 112 -8.17 -9.17 0.50
N ARG A 113 -8.75 -10.37 0.44
CA ARG A 113 -9.41 -10.98 1.61
C ARG A 113 -8.43 -11.27 2.76
N ASP A 114 -7.19 -11.63 2.44
CA ASP A 114 -6.16 -11.92 3.45
C ASP A 114 -5.63 -10.62 4.05
N VAL A 115 -5.48 -9.56 3.25
CA VAL A 115 -5.20 -8.19 3.74
C VAL A 115 -6.30 -7.71 4.70
N VAL A 116 -7.57 -7.93 4.40
CA VAL A 116 -8.68 -7.58 5.30
C VAL A 116 -8.62 -8.36 6.61
N LYS A 117 -8.30 -9.66 6.58
CA LYS A 117 -8.14 -10.49 7.78
C LYS A 117 -6.94 -10.02 8.62
N ALA A 118 -5.79 -9.75 7.97
CA ALA A 118 -4.60 -9.23 8.63
C ALA A 118 -4.85 -7.89 9.33
N ALA A 119 -5.54 -6.96 8.68
CA ALA A 119 -5.93 -5.68 9.29
C ALA A 119 -6.89 -5.85 10.49
N ARG A 120 -7.81 -6.82 10.43
CA ARG A 120 -8.73 -7.12 11.55
C ARG A 120 -8.02 -7.74 12.74
N ARG A 121 -6.93 -8.51 12.49
CA ARG A 121 -6.09 -9.12 13.53
C ARG A 121 -5.03 -8.15 14.08
N GLY A 122 -4.89 -6.97 13.49
CA GLY A 122 -3.90 -5.97 13.89
C GLY A 122 -2.49 -6.25 13.37
N TYR A 123 -2.32 -7.15 12.41
CA TYR A 123 -1.02 -7.45 11.77
C TYR A 123 -0.55 -6.31 10.86
N ILE A 124 -1.49 -5.58 10.28
CA ILE A 124 -1.24 -4.35 9.51
C ILE A 124 -2.25 -3.26 9.89
N GLY A 125 -1.93 -2.01 9.58
CA GLY A 125 -2.83 -0.88 9.80
C GLY A 125 -4.12 -0.95 8.96
N ARG A 126 -5.23 -0.46 9.49
CA ARG A 126 -6.46 -0.27 8.71
C ARG A 126 -6.26 0.70 7.54
N SER A 127 -5.37 1.67 7.71
CA SER A 127 -4.95 2.59 6.63
C SER A 127 -4.40 1.83 5.43
N SER A 128 -3.50 0.87 5.64
CA SER A 128 -2.93 0.03 4.57
C SER A 128 -4.03 -0.74 3.81
N GLN A 129 -4.94 -1.40 4.53
CA GLN A 129 -6.04 -2.14 3.93
C GLN A 129 -6.94 -1.27 3.05
N VAL A 130 -7.25 -0.03 3.49
CA VAL A 130 -8.11 0.86 2.70
C VAL A 130 -7.36 1.53 1.55
N THR A 131 -6.04 1.73 1.65
CA THR A 131 -5.19 2.19 0.55
C THR A 131 -5.21 1.18 -0.60
N LEU A 132 -4.98 -0.11 -0.30
CA LEU A 132 -5.09 -1.16 -1.31
C LEU A 132 -6.49 -1.24 -1.94
N ARG A 133 -7.55 -1.05 -1.13
CA ARG A 133 -8.92 -1.00 -1.67
C ARG A 133 -9.11 0.13 -2.68
N ASP A 134 -8.64 1.32 -2.34
CA ASP A 134 -8.76 2.46 -3.23
C ASP A 134 -7.95 2.28 -4.50
N ARG A 135 -6.76 1.65 -4.41
CA ARG A 135 -5.92 1.30 -5.57
C ARG A 135 -6.65 0.34 -6.51
N ILE A 136 -7.25 -0.72 -6.00
CA ILE A 136 -8.05 -1.66 -6.79
C ILE A 136 -9.22 -0.92 -7.47
N LEU A 137 -9.93 -0.06 -6.74
CA LEU A 137 -11.03 0.72 -7.31
C LEU A 137 -10.55 1.66 -8.42
N MET A 138 -9.41 2.30 -8.26
CA MET A 138 -8.81 3.16 -9.28
C MET A 138 -8.48 2.36 -10.56
N TYR A 139 -7.83 1.23 -10.45
CA TYR A 139 -7.52 0.36 -11.60
C TYR A 139 -8.78 -0.19 -12.30
N GLU A 140 -9.86 -0.36 -11.55
CA GLU A 140 -11.17 -0.73 -12.10
C GLU A 140 -11.95 0.47 -12.68
N ASN A 141 -11.34 1.66 -12.79
CA ASN A 141 -12.00 2.91 -13.21
C ASN A 141 -13.23 3.26 -12.36
N LYS A 142 -13.18 2.94 -11.06
CA LYS A 142 -14.24 3.24 -10.09
C LYS A 142 -13.82 4.37 -9.16
N ARG A 143 -14.79 5.11 -8.62
CA ARG A 143 -14.52 6.12 -7.58
C ARG A 143 -13.96 5.44 -6.35
N GLN A 144 -12.83 5.95 -5.85
CA GLN A 144 -12.23 5.50 -4.61
C GLN A 144 -13.09 5.89 -3.39
N LYS A 145 -12.83 5.27 -2.24
CA LYS A 145 -13.64 5.44 -1.04
C LYS A 145 -13.00 6.35 0.01
N TYR A 146 -11.68 6.35 0.09
CA TYR A 146 -10.93 7.03 1.15
C TYR A 146 -10.01 8.13 0.61
N GLY A 147 -9.86 8.30 -0.69
CA GLY A 147 -9.06 9.36 -1.28
C GLY A 147 -7.55 9.14 -1.07
N THR A 148 -7.07 7.92 -1.20
CA THR A 148 -5.67 7.56 -0.95
C THR A 148 -4.83 7.47 -2.23
N GLN A 149 -5.47 7.47 -3.39
CA GLN A 149 -4.80 7.36 -4.69
C GLN A 149 -4.85 8.67 -5.45
N THR A 150 -3.73 8.99 -6.08
CA THR A 150 -3.55 10.12 -6.97
C THR A 150 -3.08 9.63 -8.34
N VAL A 151 -3.24 10.45 -9.37
CA VAL A 151 -2.65 10.23 -10.68
C VAL A 151 -1.94 11.49 -11.14
N SER A 152 -0.75 11.32 -11.69
CA SER A 152 0.02 12.40 -12.29
C SER A 152 0.07 12.22 -13.80
N PHE A 153 0.03 13.32 -14.52
CA PHE A 153 0.21 13.34 -15.97
C PHE A 153 0.77 14.72 -16.39
N SER A 154 1.49 14.75 -17.51
CA SER A 154 2.06 15.98 -18.04
C SER A 154 0.97 16.92 -18.56
N ARG A 155 1.13 18.19 -18.45
CA ARG A 155 0.24 19.23 -18.98
C ARG A 155 1.09 20.38 -19.54
N GLY A 156 1.48 20.25 -20.80
CA GLY A 156 2.51 21.10 -21.38
C GLY A 156 3.83 20.90 -20.64
N ASP A 157 4.45 22.00 -20.20
CA ASP A 157 5.75 21.97 -19.48
C ASP A 157 5.62 21.67 -17.96
N SER A 158 4.41 21.35 -17.46
CA SER A 158 4.15 21.09 -16.05
C SER A 158 3.55 19.70 -15.82
N THR A 159 3.77 19.15 -14.62
CA THR A 159 3.10 17.93 -14.15
C THR A 159 1.89 18.32 -13.31
N ALA A 160 0.72 17.80 -13.66
CA ALA A 160 -0.49 17.92 -12.87
C ALA A 160 -0.71 16.62 -12.08
N CYS A 161 -0.96 16.73 -10.77
CA CYS A 161 -1.30 15.61 -9.92
C CYS A 161 -2.71 15.80 -9.38
N TYR A 162 -3.57 14.83 -9.64
CA TYR A 162 -4.97 14.87 -9.18
C TYR A 162 -5.25 13.73 -8.23
N VAL A 163 -6.01 14.01 -7.17
CA VAL A 163 -6.63 12.96 -6.35
C VAL A 163 -7.66 12.24 -7.23
N TRP A 164 -7.55 10.91 -7.31
CA TRP A 164 -8.53 10.11 -8.05
C TRP A 164 -9.95 10.35 -7.51
N PRO A 165 -10.99 10.43 -8.35
CA PRO A 165 -12.34 10.78 -7.93
C PRO A 165 -12.88 9.95 -6.76
N VAL A 166 -13.45 10.64 -5.77
CA VAL A 166 -13.90 10.04 -4.49
C VAL A 166 -15.43 9.93 -4.45
N ALA A 167 -15.91 8.78 -3.94
CA ALA A 167 -17.33 8.59 -3.68
C ALA A 167 -17.76 9.36 -2.42
N ARG A 168 -18.85 10.14 -2.50
CA ARG A 168 -19.42 10.91 -1.38
C ARG A 168 -18.36 11.77 -0.65
N PRO A 169 -17.76 12.78 -1.35
CA PRO A 169 -16.67 13.58 -0.79
C PRO A 169 -17.06 14.35 0.49
N GLN A 170 -18.34 14.69 0.69
CA GLN A 170 -18.83 15.44 1.86
C GLN A 170 -18.64 14.68 3.20
N SER A 171 -18.52 13.37 3.17
CA SER A 171 -18.30 12.54 4.36
C SER A 171 -16.92 11.88 4.40
N LEU A 172 -15.99 12.36 3.56
CA LEU A 172 -14.68 11.74 3.37
C LEU A 172 -13.84 11.75 4.65
N ASP A 173 -13.64 12.89 5.28
CA ASP A 173 -12.78 13.02 6.46
C ASP A 173 -13.28 12.19 7.65
N ARG A 174 -14.61 12.09 7.82
CA ARG A 174 -15.18 11.18 8.81
C ARG A 174 -14.88 9.71 8.52
N ARG A 175 -14.77 9.31 7.23
CA ARG A 175 -14.36 7.95 6.88
C ARG A 175 -12.87 7.74 7.11
N ARG A 176 -12.06 8.74 6.77
CA ARG A 176 -10.59 8.72 6.92
C ARG A 176 -10.19 8.60 8.38
N SER A 177 -10.77 9.42 9.27
CA SER A 177 -10.46 9.38 10.71
C SER A 177 -10.73 8.01 11.35
N ARG A 178 -11.78 7.28 10.92
CA ARG A 178 -12.12 5.95 11.45
C ARG A 178 -11.10 4.85 11.13
N VAL A 179 -10.21 5.11 10.19
CA VAL A 179 -9.16 4.16 9.75
C VAL A 179 -7.76 4.70 9.98
N GLY A 180 -7.63 5.80 10.73
CA GLY A 180 -6.33 6.39 11.09
C GLY A 180 -5.66 7.18 9.95
N LEU A 181 -6.43 7.65 8.96
CA LEU A 181 -5.93 8.53 7.92
C LEU A 181 -6.11 10.01 8.29
N PRO A 182 -5.17 10.91 7.93
CA PRO A 182 -5.32 12.34 8.10
C PRO A 182 -6.51 12.88 7.30
N THR A 183 -6.95 14.11 7.56
CA THR A 183 -7.95 14.79 6.71
C THR A 183 -7.47 14.88 5.26
N MET A 184 -8.38 15.14 4.34
CA MET A 184 -8.00 15.23 2.93
C MET A 184 -7.11 16.44 2.65
N ASP A 185 -7.36 17.55 3.32
CA ASP A 185 -6.54 18.76 3.18
C ASP A 185 -5.11 18.54 3.70
N GLU A 186 -4.94 17.85 4.86
CA GLU A 186 -3.63 17.45 5.36
C GLU A 186 -2.92 16.48 4.41
N TYR A 187 -3.66 15.54 3.83
CA TYR A 187 -3.09 14.56 2.88
C TYR A 187 -2.58 15.24 1.61
N VAL A 188 -3.39 16.12 1.00
CA VAL A 188 -3.01 16.88 -0.21
C VAL A 188 -1.75 17.70 0.05
N LYS A 189 -1.69 18.41 1.17
CA LYS A 189 -0.51 19.18 1.59
C LYS A 189 0.72 18.26 1.74
N MET A 190 0.58 17.16 2.45
CA MET A 190 1.68 16.22 2.71
C MET A 190 2.23 15.59 1.43
N VAL A 191 1.36 15.22 0.48
CA VAL A 191 1.79 14.69 -0.83
C VAL A 191 2.46 15.77 -1.67
N GLY A 192 1.90 16.98 -1.72
CA GLY A 192 2.49 18.11 -2.44
C GLY A 192 3.89 18.46 -1.95
N GLU A 193 4.04 18.60 -0.62
CA GLU A 193 5.35 18.89 0.01
C GLU A 193 6.37 17.75 -0.21
N GLY A 194 5.91 16.49 -0.25
CA GLY A 194 6.79 15.33 -0.42
C GLY A 194 7.36 15.19 -1.84
N PHE A 195 6.70 15.72 -2.84
CA PHE A 195 7.06 15.57 -4.26
C PHE A 195 7.31 16.89 -4.99
N ASP A 196 7.24 18.02 -4.28
CA ASP A 196 7.43 19.38 -4.82
C ASP A 196 6.51 19.69 -6.01
N PHE A 197 5.24 19.30 -5.93
CA PHE A 197 4.21 19.66 -6.90
C PHE A 197 2.82 19.85 -6.27
N ASP A 198 1.97 20.60 -6.96
CA ASP A 198 0.61 20.83 -6.52
C ASP A 198 -0.26 19.58 -6.73
N VAL A 199 -0.96 19.17 -5.67
CA VAL A 199 -1.98 18.11 -5.73
C VAL A 199 -3.36 18.74 -5.75
N VAL A 200 -4.07 18.52 -6.83
CA VAL A 200 -5.43 19.01 -7.00
C VAL A 200 -6.45 18.04 -6.45
N TRP A 201 -7.26 18.49 -5.50
CA TRP A 201 -8.44 17.75 -5.08
C TRP A 201 -9.72 18.48 -5.53
N ASP A 202 -10.22 18.07 -6.70
CA ASP A 202 -11.50 18.53 -7.22
C ASP A 202 -12.62 17.55 -6.85
N LYS A 203 -13.55 18.01 -5.98
CA LYS A 203 -14.70 17.23 -5.49
C LYS A 203 -15.75 16.97 -6.57
N THR A 204 -15.70 17.70 -7.68
CA THR A 204 -16.70 17.67 -8.76
C THR A 204 -16.28 16.79 -9.92
N ILE A 205 -14.98 16.54 -10.08
CA ILE A 205 -14.46 15.74 -11.19
C ILE A 205 -14.92 14.28 -11.08
N ASP A 206 -15.34 13.71 -12.22
CA ASP A 206 -15.63 12.30 -12.30
C ASP A 206 -14.50 11.51 -12.97
N VAL A 207 -14.61 10.17 -12.96
CA VAL A 207 -13.58 9.27 -13.50
C VAL A 207 -13.40 9.46 -15.01
N GLU A 208 -14.49 9.66 -15.75
CA GLU A 208 -14.44 9.83 -17.20
C GLU A 208 -13.77 11.16 -17.57
N ALA A 209 -14.11 12.25 -16.87
CA ALA A 209 -13.48 13.54 -17.07
C ALA A 209 -11.99 13.50 -16.80
N LEU A 210 -11.57 12.87 -15.69
CA LEU A 210 -10.16 12.74 -15.36
C LEU A 210 -9.41 11.85 -16.37
N ASN A 211 -10.02 10.76 -16.84
CA ASN A 211 -9.43 9.91 -17.86
C ASN A 211 -9.31 10.64 -19.21
N ARG A 212 -10.29 11.49 -19.61
CA ARG A 212 -10.15 12.34 -20.80
C ARG A 212 -8.99 13.31 -20.66
N MET A 213 -8.79 13.91 -19.49
CA MET A 213 -7.65 14.82 -19.25
C MET A 213 -6.30 14.10 -19.38
N ARG A 214 -6.23 12.85 -18.98
CA ARG A 214 -5.02 12.00 -19.12
C ARG A 214 -4.81 11.52 -20.56
N GLY A 215 -5.88 11.11 -21.24
CA GLY A 215 -5.84 10.53 -22.60
C GLY A 215 -5.77 11.57 -23.74
N GLY A 216 -6.14 12.83 -23.48
CA GLY A 216 -6.06 13.89 -24.46
C GLY A 216 -4.63 14.33 -24.84
N GLN A 217 -3.61 13.71 -24.25
CA GLN A 217 -2.19 13.99 -24.54
C GLN A 217 -1.56 13.04 -25.57
N THR A 218 -2.20 11.92 -25.90
CA THR A 218 -1.66 10.95 -26.88
C THR A 218 -1.90 11.33 -28.33
N VAL A 219 -2.61 12.44 -28.61
CA VAL A 219 -2.97 12.85 -29.99
C VAL A 219 -2.22 14.09 -30.47
N ALA A 220 -1.45 14.77 -29.62
CA ALA A 220 -0.75 16.03 -29.97
C ALA A 220 0.75 15.86 -30.29
N GLU A 221 1.28 14.64 -30.30
CA GLU A 221 2.69 14.35 -30.66
C GLU A 221 2.86 13.65 -32.03
N GLU A 222 1.79 13.53 -32.83
CA GLU A 222 1.85 12.94 -34.19
C GLU A 222 1.29 13.90 -35.27
N GLU A 223 1.60 15.20 -35.25
CA GLU A 223 1.47 16.10 -36.41
C GLU A 223 2.77 16.85 -36.68
#